data_8e45354592857e0340f39a2a72745922
#
_entry.id   8e45354592857e0340f39a2a72745922
#
_cell.length_a   1.000
_cell.length_b   1.000
_cell.length_c   1.000
_cell.angle_alpha   90.00
_cell.angle_beta   90.00
_cell.angle_gamma   90.00
#
_symmetry.space_group_name_H-M   'P 1'
#
loop_
_entity.id
_entity.type
_entity.pdbx_description
1 polymer ?
#
loop_
_entity_poly.entity_id
_entity_poly.type
_entity_poly.pdbx_seq_one_letter_code
_entity_poly.pdbx_strand_id
1 'polypeptide(L)'
;MFLGFDHLEQMLERASKASSDGYPPYNIEQTSPTTLRITLAVAGFAMEDLQITQEDNQLVIRGRQTDDTQGRVFLHRGIAARQFQRAFVMAEGIEVTAAWLDNGLLHIDLARPLPEVKVRKINIGKTGTQQTMVVDGKVSVPGS
;
A
#
# COMPACT_ATOMS: atom_id res chain seq x y z
N MET A 1 11.09 -1.64 18.90
CA MET A 1 11.07 -1.30 17.53
C MET A 1 10.86 -2.46 16.59
N PHE A 2 10.12 -2.23 15.56
CA PHE A 2 9.74 -3.30 14.64
C PHE A 2 10.62 -3.25 13.42
N LEU A 3 11.53 -4.19 13.31
CA LEU A 3 12.53 -4.22 12.28
C LEU A 3 11.97 -4.08 10.88
N GLY A 4 10.78 -4.66 10.65
CA GLY A 4 10.17 -4.59 9.33
C GLY A 4 9.74 -3.20 8.91
N PHE A 5 9.28 -2.39 9.86
CA PHE A 5 8.76 -1.06 9.52
C PHE A 5 9.85 -0.01 9.36
N ASP A 6 10.91 -0.07 10.15
CA ASP A 6 12.03 0.85 9.96
C ASP A 6 12.64 0.71 8.59
N HIS A 7 12.87 -0.53 8.17
CA HIS A 7 13.42 -0.78 6.86
C HIS A 7 12.45 -0.34 5.76
N LEU A 8 11.16 -0.58 5.98
CA LEU A 8 10.12 -0.18 5.05
C LEU A 8 10.07 1.33 4.89
N GLU A 9 10.10 2.08 6.00
CA GLU A 9 10.11 3.53 5.97
C GLU A 9 11.26 4.07 5.12
N GLN A 10 12.46 3.54 5.30
CA GLN A 10 13.60 3.96 4.51
C GLN A 10 13.42 3.68 3.03
N MET A 11 12.86 2.53 2.70
CA MET A 11 12.59 2.16 1.31
C MET A 11 11.53 3.06 0.70
N LEU A 12 10.46 3.35 1.46
CA LEU A 12 9.41 4.24 1.00
C LEU A 12 9.94 5.65 0.73
N GLU A 13 10.77 6.17 1.65
CA GLU A 13 11.37 7.48 1.47
C GLU A 13 12.25 7.56 0.24
N ARG A 14 13.07 6.54 0.00
CA ARG A 14 13.93 6.52 -1.18
C ARG A 14 13.11 6.53 -2.46
N ALA A 15 12.08 5.69 -2.52
CA ALA A 15 11.22 5.63 -3.70
C ALA A 15 10.52 6.97 -3.94
N SER A 16 10.09 7.61 -2.86
CA SER A 16 9.40 8.88 -2.94
C SER A 16 10.32 10.02 -3.38
N LYS A 17 11.55 10.03 -2.90
CA LYS A 17 12.54 11.04 -3.29
C LYS A 17 12.90 10.98 -4.76
N ALA A 18 12.64 9.88 -5.42
CA ALA A 18 12.87 9.75 -6.85
C ALA A 18 11.82 10.48 -7.68
N SER A 19 10.74 10.98 -7.07
CA SER A 19 9.74 11.78 -7.76
C SER A 19 10.30 13.13 -8.15
N SER A 20 9.98 13.59 -9.36
CA SER A 20 10.66 14.70 -9.99
C SER A 20 10.45 16.04 -9.30
N ASP A 21 9.30 16.30 -8.69
CA ASP A 21 8.95 17.61 -8.12
C ASP A 21 8.65 17.59 -6.63
N GLY A 22 8.72 16.43 -6.00
CA GLY A 22 8.42 16.29 -4.60
C GLY A 22 6.96 16.45 -4.22
N TYR A 23 6.07 16.59 -5.18
CA TYR A 23 4.64 16.73 -4.93
C TYR A 23 3.94 15.38 -5.10
N PRO A 24 2.96 15.04 -4.25
CA PRO A 24 2.51 15.79 -3.08
C PRO A 24 3.39 15.51 -1.86
N PRO A 25 3.42 16.44 -0.92
CA PRO A 25 4.06 16.16 0.37
C PRO A 25 3.30 15.06 1.09
N TYR A 26 4.01 14.29 1.89
CA TYR A 26 3.42 13.15 2.57
C TYR A 26 4.04 12.94 3.94
N ASN A 27 3.28 12.27 4.79
CA ASN A 27 3.75 11.75 6.07
C ASN A 27 3.60 10.24 6.07
N ILE A 28 4.49 9.57 6.75
CA ILE A 28 4.36 8.15 7.06
C ILE A 28 4.42 8.02 8.57
N GLU A 29 3.38 7.45 9.16
CA GLU A 29 3.35 7.23 10.60
C GLU A 29 3.07 5.77 10.91
N GLN A 30 3.65 5.30 12.00
CA GLN A 30 3.37 3.98 12.50
C GLN A 30 2.20 4.09 13.47
N THR A 31 1.06 3.48 13.12
CA THR A 31 -0.16 3.56 13.92
C THR A 31 -0.27 2.42 14.92
N SER A 32 0.44 1.33 14.69
CA SER A 32 0.55 0.21 15.61
C SER A 32 1.80 -0.58 15.27
N PRO A 33 2.17 -1.60 16.05
CA PRO A 33 3.31 -2.44 15.69
C PRO A 33 3.25 -3.07 14.30
N THR A 34 2.05 -3.23 13.75
CA THR A 34 1.86 -3.90 12.47
C THR A 34 1.16 -3.04 11.42
N THR A 35 0.94 -1.75 11.71
CA THR A 35 0.22 -0.88 10.79
C THR A 35 0.94 0.44 10.56
N LEU A 36 0.82 0.94 9.34
CA LEU A 36 1.34 2.24 8.92
C LEU A 36 0.22 3.05 8.29
N ARG A 37 0.37 4.36 8.33
CA ARG A 37 -0.50 5.27 7.60
C ARG A 37 0.34 6.24 6.78
N ILE A 38 0.05 6.29 5.49
CA ILE A 38 0.61 7.28 4.60
C ILE A 38 -0.45 8.35 4.40
N THR A 39 -0.08 9.60 4.59
CA THR A 39 -0.97 10.74 4.37
C THR A 39 -0.34 11.64 3.33
N LEU A 40 -1.08 11.94 2.26
CA LEU A 40 -0.63 12.83 1.21
C LEU A 40 -1.50 14.08 1.18
N ALA A 41 -0.86 15.24 1.06
CA ALA A 41 -1.58 16.50 0.95
C ALA A 41 -1.92 16.75 -0.52
N VAL A 42 -3.20 16.58 -0.84
CA VAL A 42 -3.70 16.64 -2.23
C VAL A 42 -4.88 17.59 -2.33
N ALA A 43 -4.76 18.75 -1.72
CA ALA A 43 -5.82 19.76 -1.75
C ALA A 43 -6.17 20.11 -3.21
N GLY A 44 -7.45 20.23 -3.49
CA GLY A 44 -7.93 20.54 -4.83
C GLY A 44 -8.20 19.32 -5.71
N PHE A 45 -7.77 18.13 -5.29
CA PHE A 45 -8.10 16.89 -6.00
C PHE A 45 -9.42 16.34 -5.48
N ALA A 46 -10.30 15.98 -6.39
CA ALA A 46 -11.50 15.23 -6.05
C ALA A 46 -11.16 13.73 -6.00
N MET A 47 -12.05 12.95 -5.40
CA MET A 47 -11.83 11.51 -5.29
C MET A 47 -11.68 10.86 -6.66
N GLU A 48 -12.46 11.31 -7.66
CA GLU A 48 -12.39 10.79 -9.02
C GLU A 48 -11.11 11.18 -9.76
N ASP A 49 -10.36 12.16 -9.24
CA ASP A 49 -9.08 12.57 -9.82
C ASP A 49 -7.93 11.71 -9.34
N LEU A 50 -8.16 10.87 -8.34
CA LEU A 50 -7.13 10.10 -7.66
C LEU A 50 -7.28 8.62 -7.93
N GLN A 51 -6.15 7.95 -8.08
CA GLN A 51 -6.12 6.50 -8.28
C GLN A 51 -5.01 5.90 -7.44
N ILE A 52 -5.32 4.83 -6.73
CA ILE A 52 -4.35 4.06 -5.95
C ILE A 52 -4.31 2.66 -6.53
N THR A 53 -3.13 2.20 -6.90
CA THR A 53 -2.94 0.84 -7.41
C THR A 53 -1.78 0.18 -6.68
N GLN A 54 -1.86 -1.13 -6.60
CA GLN A 54 -0.75 -1.94 -6.14
C GLN A 54 -0.19 -2.68 -7.35
N GLU A 55 1.04 -2.37 -7.72
CA GLU A 55 1.69 -2.90 -8.91
C GLU A 55 2.94 -3.65 -8.45
N ASP A 56 2.89 -4.97 -8.47
CA ASP A 56 3.91 -5.84 -7.88
C ASP A 56 4.12 -5.49 -6.41
N ASN A 57 5.30 -5.02 -6.03
CA ASN A 57 5.60 -4.60 -4.67
C ASN A 57 5.58 -3.08 -4.52
N GLN A 58 4.88 -2.38 -5.41
CA GLN A 58 4.79 -0.93 -5.35
C GLN A 58 3.36 -0.47 -5.11
N LEU A 59 3.23 0.52 -4.24
CA LEU A 59 2.00 1.26 -4.07
C LEU A 59 2.12 2.52 -4.90
N VAL A 60 1.25 2.68 -5.89
CA VAL A 60 1.33 3.79 -6.83
C VAL A 60 0.09 4.67 -6.67
N ILE A 61 0.32 5.94 -6.41
CA ILE A 61 -0.73 6.93 -6.28
C ILE A 61 -0.61 7.90 -7.44
N ARG A 62 -1.69 8.03 -8.21
CA ARG A 62 -1.75 8.94 -9.35
C ARG A 62 -2.87 9.94 -9.13
N GLY A 63 -2.59 11.18 -9.46
CA GLY A 63 -3.56 12.25 -9.41
C GLY A 63 -3.52 13.06 -10.68
N ARG A 64 -4.70 13.44 -11.20
CA ARG A 64 -4.82 14.27 -12.37
C ARG A 64 -6.04 15.15 -12.27
N GLN A 65 -5.81 16.44 -12.08
CA GLN A 65 -6.90 17.42 -12.08
C GLN A 65 -7.31 17.76 -13.49
N THR A 66 -8.61 18.02 -13.66
CA THR A 66 -9.13 18.57 -14.91
C THR A 66 -8.94 20.08 -14.90
N ASP A 67 -8.33 20.60 -15.96
CA ASP A 67 -8.11 22.03 -16.08
C ASP A 67 -9.27 22.65 -16.88
N ASP A 68 -10.34 22.99 -16.17
CA ASP A 68 -11.50 23.62 -16.80
C ASP A 68 -11.38 25.14 -16.72
N THR A 69 -10.80 25.72 -17.75
CA THR A 69 -10.64 27.17 -17.86
C THR A 69 -11.55 27.80 -18.91
N GLN A 70 -12.46 27.02 -19.47
CA GLN A 70 -13.32 27.49 -20.57
C GLN A 70 -14.22 28.61 -20.08
N GLY A 71 -14.20 29.72 -20.81
CA GLY A 71 -15.01 30.90 -20.51
C GLY A 71 -14.51 31.75 -19.36
N ARG A 72 -13.34 31.47 -18.84
CA ARG A 72 -12.75 32.19 -17.72
C ARG A 72 -11.58 33.05 -18.21
N VAL A 73 -11.54 34.28 -17.76
CA VAL A 73 -10.47 35.22 -18.08
C VAL A 73 -9.75 35.55 -16.77
N PHE A 74 -8.50 35.11 -16.67
CA PHE A 74 -7.70 35.35 -15.48
C PHE A 74 -6.87 36.64 -15.65
N LEU A 75 -7.00 37.56 -14.72
CA LEU A 75 -6.07 38.69 -14.64
C LEU A 75 -4.74 38.26 -14.05
N HIS A 76 -4.75 37.26 -13.20
CA HIS A 76 -3.59 36.60 -12.65
C HIS A 76 -3.96 35.15 -12.38
N ARG A 77 -3.09 34.21 -12.74
CA ARG A 77 -3.34 32.80 -12.46
C ARG A 77 -2.13 32.20 -11.75
N GLY A 78 -2.25 32.02 -10.43
CA GLY A 78 -1.22 31.36 -9.63
C GLY A 78 -1.55 29.90 -9.29
N ILE A 79 -2.77 29.45 -9.57
CA ILE A 79 -3.20 28.08 -9.30
C ILE A 79 -3.53 27.40 -10.63
N ALA A 80 -2.76 26.37 -10.95
CA ALA A 80 -2.96 25.58 -12.15
C ALA A 80 -3.35 24.15 -11.79
N ALA A 81 -3.98 23.46 -12.72
CA ALA A 81 -4.25 22.03 -12.57
C ALA A 81 -2.94 21.27 -12.39
N ARG A 82 -2.97 20.26 -11.53
CA ARG A 82 -1.79 19.45 -11.21
C ARG A 82 -1.99 18.00 -11.63
N GLN A 83 -0.86 17.40 -11.88
CA GLN A 83 -0.77 15.99 -12.18
C GLN A 83 0.45 15.44 -11.43
N PHE A 84 0.29 14.29 -10.80
CA PHE A 84 1.40 13.68 -10.08
C PHE A 84 1.33 12.16 -10.14
N GLN A 85 2.45 11.54 -9.91
CA GLN A 85 2.56 10.11 -9.68
C GLN A 85 3.58 9.90 -8.59
N ARG A 86 3.20 9.14 -7.57
CA ARG A 86 4.10 8.81 -6.48
C ARG A 86 4.04 7.33 -6.21
N ALA A 87 5.20 6.71 -6.09
CA ALA A 87 5.31 5.28 -5.86
C ALA A 87 6.08 5.01 -4.58
N PHE A 88 5.59 4.04 -3.81
CA PHE A 88 6.26 3.57 -2.60
C PHE A 88 6.54 2.09 -2.76
N VAL A 89 7.78 1.70 -2.49
CA VAL A 89 8.15 0.28 -2.52
C VAL A 89 7.72 -0.34 -1.20
N MET A 90 6.98 -1.44 -1.28
CA MET A 90 6.47 -2.15 -0.12
C MET A 90 7.22 -3.46 0.07
N ALA A 91 7.49 -3.81 1.34
CA ALA A 91 8.00 -5.13 1.65
C ALA A 91 6.94 -6.19 1.35
N GLU A 92 7.38 -7.40 1.10
CA GLU A 92 6.49 -8.52 0.86
C GLU A 92 5.54 -8.74 2.05
N GLY A 93 4.29 -9.01 1.77
CA GLY A 93 3.27 -9.25 2.78
C GLY A 93 2.58 -8.00 3.31
N ILE A 94 2.98 -6.82 2.87
CA ILE A 94 2.30 -5.57 3.24
C ILE A 94 1.07 -5.40 2.36
N GLU A 95 -0.06 -5.07 2.97
CA GLU A 95 -1.32 -4.89 2.26
C GLU A 95 -1.94 -3.55 2.58
N VAL A 96 -2.62 -2.98 1.59
CA VAL A 96 -3.46 -1.80 1.79
C VAL A 96 -4.76 -2.25 2.41
N THR A 97 -5.11 -1.69 3.57
CA THR A 97 -6.33 -2.07 4.28
C THR A 97 -7.45 -1.05 4.12
N ALA A 98 -7.10 0.21 3.90
CA ALA A 98 -8.11 1.27 3.73
C ALA A 98 -7.49 2.48 3.04
N ALA A 99 -8.32 3.26 2.40
CA ALA A 99 -7.91 4.55 1.85
C ALA A 99 -9.13 5.47 1.86
N TRP A 100 -8.91 6.73 2.22
CA TRP A 100 -9.99 7.72 2.23
C TRP A 100 -9.44 9.13 2.03
N LEU A 101 -10.28 10.00 1.51
CA LEU A 101 -9.96 11.40 1.29
C LEU A 101 -10.76 12.24 2.28
N ASP A 102 -10.08 13.11 3.01
CA ASP A 102 -10.69 13.97 4.00
C ASP A 102 -9.95 15.31 4.06
N ASN A 103 -10.67 16.40 3.87
CA ASN A 103 -10.12 17.75 3.97
C ASN A 103 -8.83 17.98 3.18
N GLY A 104 -8.76 17.45 1.96
CA GLY A 104 -7.58 17.59 1.12
C GLY A 104 -6.43 16.68 1.48
N LEU A 105 -6.65 15.73 2.40
CA LEU A 105 -5.65 14.74 2.78
C LEU A 105 -6.11 13.36 2.33
N LEU A 106 -5.25 12.67 1.60
CA LEU A 106 -5.48 11.29 1.23
C LEU A 106 -4.75 10.41 2.23
N HIS A 107 -5.51 9.59 2.93
CA HIS A 107 -4.98 8.65 3.92
C HIS A 107 -4.99 7.24 3.35
N ILE A 108 -3.90 6.54 3.52
CA ILE A 108 -3.77 5.15 3.09
C ILE A 108 -3.22 4.34 4.25
N ASP A 109 -4.01 3.38 4.72
CA ASP A 109 -3.58 2.48 5.78
C ASP A 109 -3.03 1.20 5.19
N LEU A 110 -1.90 0.77 5.74
CA LEU A 110 -1.22 -0.44 5.35
C LEU A 110 -1.01 -1.30 6.58
N ALA A 111 -1.08 -2.59 6.40
CA ALA A 111 -0.85 -3.54 7.47
C ALA A 111 0.09 -4.64 7.02
N ARG A 112 0.90 -5.09 7.96
CA ARG A 112 1.66 -6.31 7.81
C ARG A 112 0.96 -7.36 8.65
N PRO A 113 0.17 -8.25 8.05
CA PRO A 113 -0.55 -9.26 8.83
C PRO A 113 0.43 -10.14 9.59
N LEU A 114 0.06 -10.47 10.82
CA LEU A 114 0.83 -11.45 11.58
C LEU A 114 0.74 -12.80 10.85
N PRO A 115 1.84 -13.56 10.79
CA PRO A 115 1.79 -14.85 10.15
C PRO A 115 0.75 -15.73 10.85
N GLU A 116 -0.10 -16.34 10.05
CA GLU A 116 -1.04 -17.32 10.59
C GLU A 116 -0.26 -18.50 11.15
N VAL A 117 -0.61 -18.89 12.37
CA VAL A 117 -0.08 -20.11 12.92
C VAL A 117 -0.78 -21.26 12.23
N LYS A 118 -0.09 -21.89 11.30
CA LYS A 118 -0.63 -23.05 10.60
C LYS A 118 -0.30 -24.29 11.42
N VAL A 119 -1.35 -24.91 11.96
CA VAL A 119 -1.20 -26.17 12.67
C VAL A 119 -1.44 -27.27 11.65
N ARG A 120 -0.44 -28.11 11.46
CA ARG A 120 -0.61 -29.31 10.65
C ARG A 120 -0.46 -30.54 11.52
N LYS A 121 -1.40 -31.44 11.33
CA LYS A 121 -1.38 -32.73 11.98
C LYS A 121 -0.75 -33.73 11.02
N ILE A 122 0.29 -34.43 11.48
CA ILE A 122 0.98 -35.40 10.66
C ILE A 122 0.54 -36.78 11.11
N ASN A 123 0.04 -37.55 10.15
CA ASN A 123 -0.34 -38.93 10.44
C ASN A 123 0.89 -39.82 10.53
N ILE A 124 0.89 -40.68 11.54
CA ILE A 124 1.98 -41.63 11.74
C ILE A 124 1.61 -42.93 11.04
N GLY A 125 2.43 -43.30 10.08
CA GLY A 125 2.25 -44.56 9.36
C GLY A 125 3.21 -45.61 9.86
N LYS A 126 2.92 -46.88 9.56
CA LYS A 126 3.79 -47.99 9.92
C LYS A 126 4.92 -48.18 8.93
N THR A 127 4.79 -47.59 7.76
CA THR A 127 5.82 -47.69 6.71
C THR A 127 6.19 -46.30 6.23
N GLY A 128 7.38 -46.12 5.73
CA GLY A 128 7.85 -44.85 5.22
C GLY A 128 7.27 -44.44 3.86
N THR A 129 6.35 -45.23 3.31
CA THR A 129 5.78 -44.94 1.98
C THR A 129 4.50 -44.10 2.04
N GLN A 130 3.91 -43.92 3.21
CA GLN A 130 2.72 -43.10 3.35
C GLN A 130 3.09 -41.64 3.31
N GLN A 131 2.34 -40.89 2.50
CA GLN A 131 2.53 -39.47 2.38
C GLN A 131 1.29 -38.72 2.87
N THR A 132 1.52 -37.60 3.56
CA THR A 132 0.45 -36.72 3.96
C THR A 132 0.60 -35.39 3.24
N MET A 133 -0.53 -34.84 2.76
CA MET A 133 -0.58 -33.50 2.21
C MET A 133 -1.29 -32.59 3.20
N VAL A 134 -0.74 -31.38 3.35
CA VAL A 134 -1.34 -30.36 4.19
C VAL A 134 -1.79 -29.22 3.29
N VAL A 135 -3.09 -28.89 3.34
CA VAL A 135 -3.67 -27.79 2.59
C VAL A 135 -4.50 -26.98 3.58
N ASP A 136 -4.13 -25.71 3.77
CA ASP A 136 -4.85 -24.79 4.66
C ASP A 136 -5.12 -25.38 6.05
N GLY A 137 -4.12 -26.03 6.62
CA GLY A 137 -4.24 -26.65 7.93
C GLY A 137 -4.96 -27.98 7.95
N LYS A 138 -5.44 -28.47 6.83
CA LYS A 138 -6.05 -29.78 6.72
C LYS A 138 -5.02 -30.80 6.28
N VAL A 139 -5.11 -31.99 6.85
CA VAL A 139 -4.22 -33.08 6.50
C VAL A 139 -4.97 -34.06 5.63
N SER A 140 -4.42 -34.33 4.47
CA SER A 140 -4.95 -35.32 3.54
C SER A 140 -3.98 -36.49 3.42
N VAL A 141 -4.48 -37.69 3.58
CA VAL A 141 -3.65 -38.91 3.45
C VAL A 141 -4.04 -39.61 2.17
N PRO A 142 -3.20 -39.55 1.13
CA PRO A 142 -3.53 -40.23 -0.12
C PRO A 142 -3.37 -41.73 0.00
N GLY A 143 -4.28 -42.46 -0.60
CA GLY A 143 -4.12 -43.90 -0.85
C GLY A 143 -4.15 -44.79 0.37
N SER A 144 -4.90 -44.47 1.35
CA SER A 144 -5.03 -45.37 2.50
C SER A 144 -5.89 -46.58 2.20
#